data_afe7add5e79def03f4e0c3e112b9a64e
#
_entry.id   afe7add5e79def03f4e0c3e112b9a64e
#
_cell.length_a   1.000
_cell.length_b   1.000
_cell.length_c   1.000
_cell.angle_alpha   90.00
_cell.angle_beta   90.00
_cell.angle_gamma   90.00
#
_symmetry.space_group_name_H-M   'P 1'
#
loop_
_entity.id
_entity.type
_entity.pdbx_description
1 polymer ?
#
loop_
_entity_poly.entity_id
_entity_poly.type
_entity_poly.pdbx_seq_one_letter_code
_entity_poly.pdbx_strand_id
1 'polypeptide(L)'
;MINNLKRKKAVLELSNGMKFEGKLIGYDAAVSGEMVFNTGMLGYSESMSDPSYIGQILVFSFCLIGNYGVPKLENDNFLTALGHESSSIKTQGIIVSEIFDESYHYGSMIPLEQWMIEQKVPGIAGIDTRYLVQTIRNTRNLFGWIVPEGCKKENTIRKFPFIENFTKDEYVDPSKFNLMPTVSTKERKVFGTGKKKVAVVDCGVKWNILRMLVDRGCQIELVPWDTDFSTVEADGWLISNGPGDPRNTGDLVERVKELLKGDKPVLGICLGHQIISLASGAKIKKMPYGHRSHNQPVFIIPGQKAFMTSQNHSYMVDPATIAKDWSLWFENANDKGVEGIKHKTKPFMSVQFHPEASSGPNDTAWILTEFINKL
;
A
#
# COMPACT_ATOMS: atom_id res chain seq x y z
N MET A 1 -31.88 8.74 14.73
CA MET A 1 -31.40 9.93 15.49
C MET A 1 -29.89 9.80 15.53
N ILE A 2 -29.17 10.68 14.85
CA ILE A 2 -27.69 10.70 14.86
C ILE A 2 -27.31 11.06 16.30
N ASN A 3 -26.73 10.10 17.01
CA ASN A 3 -26.18 10.33 18.34
C ASN A 3 -25.06 11.36 18.21
N ASN A 4 -25.34 12.62 18.52
CA ASN A 4 -24.36 13.69 18.65
C ASN A 4 -23.49 13.40 19.89
N LEU A 5 -22.71 12.31 19.87
CA LEU A 5 -21.65 12.11 20.82
C LEU A 5 -20.78 13.36 20.77
N LYS A 6 -20.62 14.01 21.92
CA LYS A 6 -19.86 15.26 22.08
C LYS A 6 -18.36 14.90 21.87
N ARG A 7 -17.98 14.67 20.59
CA ARG A 7 -16.61 14.29 20.22
C ARG A 7 -15.64 15.38 20.65
N LYS A 8 -14.50 14.98 21.16
CA LYS A 8 -13.38 15.84 21.53
C LYS A 8 -12.89 16.62 20.31
N LYS A 9 -12.49 17.88 20.50
CA LYS A 9 -11.88 18.66 19.44
C LYS A 9 -10.51 18.09 19.06
N ALA A 10 -10.13 18.26 17.82
CA ALA A 10 -8.79 17.93 17.32
C ALA A 10 -8.37 18.96 16.26
N VAL A 11 -7.07 19.13 16.10
CA VAL A 11 -6.50 20.02 15.10
C VAL A 11 -5.58 19.20 14.20
N LEU A 12 -5.74 19.35 12.89
CA LEU A 12 -4.77 18.91 11.90
C LEU A 12 -3.79 20.07 11.64
N GLU A 13 -2.52 19.87 11.95
CA GLU A 13 -1.45 20.84 11.69
C GLU A 13 -0.58 20.31 10.54
N LEU A 14 -0.42 21.09 9.48
CA LEU A 14 0.38 20.72 8.32
C LEU A 14 1.75 21.39 8.32
N SER A 15 2.73 20.74 7.71
CA SER A 15 4.11 21.22 7.61
C SER A 15 4.27 22.52 6.80
N ASN A 16 3.27 22.90 6.01
CA ASN A 16 3.20 24.18 5.32
C ASN A 16 2.57 25.31 6.15
N GLY A 17 2.29 25.06 7.45
CA GLY A 17 1.71 26.02 8.38
C GLY A 17 0.18 26.07 8.42
N MET A 18 -0.52 25.39 7.52
CA MET A 18 -1.98 25.35 7.52
C MET A 18 -2.49 24.54 8.70
N LYS A 19 -3.65 24.95 9.26
CA LYS A 19 -4.35 24.24 10.34
C LYS A 19 -5.83 24.08 10.00
N PHE A 20 -6.37 22.93 10.37
CA PHE A 20 -7.78 22.61 10.21
C PHE A 20 -8.34 22.13 11.55
N GLU A 21 -9.46 22.70 11.97
CA GLU A 21 -10.18 22.27 13.16
C GLU A 21 -11.19 21.18 12.79
N GLY A 22 -11.30 20.15 13.64
CA GLY A 22 -12.22 19.05 13.46
C GLY A 22 -12.54 18.34 14.77
N LYS A 23 -13.03 17.14 14.65
CA LYS A 23 -13.42 16.25 15.75
C LYS A 23 -12.55 15.03 15.78
N LEU A 24 -12.04 14.65 16.96
CA LEU A 24 -11.35 13.39 17.16
C LEU A 24 -12.28 12.21 16.82
N ILE A 25 -11.71 11.25 16.09
CA ILE A 25 -12.26 9.91 15.89
C ILE A 25 -11.18 8.87 16.20
N GLY A 26 -11.60 7.66 16.59
CA GLY A 26 -10.68 6.61 16.97
C GLY A 26 -9.96 6.88 18.29
N TYR A 27 -8.69 6.55 18.37
CA TYR A 27 -7.94 6.58 19.63
C TYR A 27 -7.47 7.97 20.01
N ASP A 28 -7.59 8.31 21.33
CA ASP A 28 -7.25 9.63 21.87
C ASP A 28 -5.73 9.79 22.07
N ALA A 29 -5.02 10.06 20.99
CA ALA A 29 -3.57 10.35 21.01
C ALA A 29 -3.17 11.23 19.82
N ALA A 30 -2.08 11.97 19.96
CA ALA A 30 -1.47 12.68 18.84
C ALA A 30 -0.75 11.70 17.90
N VAL A 31 -0.76 11.99 16.59
CA VAL A 31 -0.06 11.18 15.59
C VAL A 31 0.45 12.04 14.45
N SER A 32 1.63 11.69 13.91
CA SER A 32 2.25 12.33 12.75
C SER A 32 2.38 11.37 11.58
N GLY A 33 2.51 11.91 10.36
CA GLY A 33 2.80 11.12 9.17
C GLY A 33 2.89 11.96 7.90
N GLU A 34 3.35 11.31 6.81
CA GLU A 34 3.24 11.86 5.47
C GLU A 34 1.75 11.91 5.05
N MET A 35 1.33 13.06 4.55
CA MET A 35 -0.04 13.26 4.10
C MET A 35 -0.25 12.64 2.72
N VAL A 36 -1.11 11.64 2.66
CA VAL A 36 -1.51 10.99 1.40
C VAL A 36 -3.02 10.91 1.31
N PHE A 37 -3.54 10.67 0.11
CA PHE A 37 -5.00 10.60 -0.09
C PHE A 37 -5.40 9.31 -0.81
N ASN A 38 -6.67 8.94 -0.69
CA ASN A 38 -7.31 7.93 -1.51
C ASN A 38 -8.66 8.48 -2.00
N THR A 39 -8.93 8.34 -3.30
CA THR A 39 -10.18 8.75 -3.93
C THR A 39 -11.15 7.60 -4.20
N GLY A 40 -10.81 6.39 -3.75
CA GLY A 40 -11.68 5.23 -3.86
C GLY A 40 -12.96 5.37 -3.04
N MET A 41 -14.08 4.92 -3.60
CA MET A 41 -15.38 4.97 -2.93
C MET A 41 -15.60 3.82 -1.93
N LEU A 42 -14.85 2.75 -2.06
CA LEU A 42 -14.93 1.52 -1.26
C LEU A 42 -13.54 1.11 -0.76
N GLY A 43 -13.49 0.18 0.17
CA GLY A 43 -12.24 -0.44 0.60
C GLY A 43 -11.43 0.39 1.58
N TYR A 44 -12.09 1.08 2.51
CA TYR A 44 -11.36 1.81 3.54
C TYR A 44 -10.65 0.87 4.52
N SER A 45 -11.21 -0.28 4.87
CA SER A 45 -10.56 -1.27 5.74
C SER A 45 -9.34 -1.91 5.06
N GLU A 46 -9.46 -2.25 3.78
CA GLU A 46 -8.35 -2.75 2.96
C GLU A 46 -7.25 -1.69 2.85
N SER A 47 -7.60 -0.44 2.55
CA SER A 47 -6.63 0.65 2.46
C SER A 47 -5.95 0.92 3.80
N MET A 48 -6.68 0.91 4.91
CA MET A 48 -6.10 1.13 6.24
C MET A 48 -5.17 0.00 6.68
N SER A 49 -5.44 -1.24 6.26
CA SER A 49 -4.61 -2.41 6.57
C SER A 49 -3.53 -2.71 5.52
N ASP A 50 -3.46 -1.98 4.39
CA ASP A 50 -2.40 -2.13 3.38
C ASP A 50 -1.05 -1.69 3.94
N PRO A 51 -0.04 -2.59 4.00
CA PRO A 51 1.29 -2.27 4.50
C PRO A 51 1.98 -1.11 3.78
N SER A 52 1.59 -0.81 2.54
CA SER A 52 2.15 0.28 1.75
C SER A 52 1.88 1.67 2.35
N TYR A 53 0.89 1.79 3.27
CA TYR A 53 0.59 3.07 3.96
C TYR A 53 1.34 3.27 5.29
N ILE A 54 2.29 2.43 5.65
CA ILE A 54 3.02 2.64 6.91
C ILE A 54 3.76 4.00 6.92
N GLY A 55 3.68 4.71 8.03
CA GLY A 55 4.25 6.06 8.15
C GLY A 55 3.39 7.18 7.58
N GLN A 56 2.19 6.88 7.04
CA GLN A 56 1.33 7.85 6.34
C GLN A 56 0.00 8.09 7.06
N ILE A 57 -0.48 9.34 7.02
CA ILE A 57 -1.85 9.71 7.39
C ILE A 57 -2.68 9.73 6.12
N LEU A 58 -3.74 8.93 6.09
CA LEU A 58 -4.56 8.71 4.91
C LEU A 58 -5.80 9.60 4.91
N VAL A 59 -5.93 10.45 3.89
CA VAL A 59 -7.11 11.30 3.64
C VAL A 59 -8.06 10.57 2.71
N PHE A 60 -9.25 10.26 3.18
CA PHE A 60 -10.31 9.75 2.31
C PHE A 60 -11.13 10.91 1.75
N SER A 61 -11.15 11.04 0.42
CA SER A 61 -11.96 12.08 -0.24
C SER A 61 -13.43 11.69 -0.38
N PHE A 62 -13.77 10.41 -0.24
CA PHE A 62 -15.13 9.91 -0.27
C PHE A 62 -15.81 10.11 1.08
N CYS A 63 -17.09 10.51 1.06
CA CYS A 63 -17.82 10.97 2.26
C CYS A 63 -18.44 9.85 3.10
N LEU A 64 -18.56 8.62 2.59
CA LEU A 64 -19.26 7.53 3.27
C LEU A 64 -18.30 6.58 3.99
N ILE A 65 -17.36 7.10 4.77
CA ILE A 65 -16.38 6.30 5.49
C ILE A 65 -16.97 5.75 6.79
N GLY A 66 -16.89 4.43 6.97
CA GLY A 66 -17.46 3.72 8.11
C GLY A 66 -18.86 3.15 7.86
N ASN A 67 -19.54 3.52 6.76
CA ASN A 67 -20.93 3.17 6.49
C ASN A 67 -21.23 1.67 6.40
N TYR A 68 -20.25 0.84 6.00
CA TYR A 68 -20.41 -0.62 5.93
C TYR A 68 -19.63 -1.38 7.02
N GLY A 69 -19.04 -0.66 7.99
CA GLY A 69 -18.29 -1.26 9.09
C GLY A 69 -17.00 -1.96 8.66
N VAL A 70 -16.47 -2.78 9.53
CA VAL A 70 -15.24 -3.56 9.29
C VAL A 70 -15.55 -5.04 9.47
N PRO A 71 -15.14 -5.92 8.53
CA PRO A 71 -15.26 -7.35 8.70
C PRO A 71 -14.40 -7.85 9.86
N LYS A 72 -14.81 -8.95 10.49
CA LYS A 72 -14.03 -9.57 11.56
C LYS A 72 -12.75 -10.18 11.02
N LEU A 73 -11.66 -9.92 11.71
CA LEU A 73 -10.40 -10.62 11.49
C LEU A 73 -10.34 -11.85 12.40
N GLU A 74 -10.46 -13.04 11.82
CA GLU A 74 -10.39 -14.31 12.59
C GLU A 74 -9.00 -14.93 12.48
N ASN A 75 -8.34 -15.10 13.63
CA ASN A 75 -7.09 -15.87 13.80
C ASN A 75 -5.93 -15.46 12.86
N ASP A 76 -5.84 -14.20 12.44
CA ASP A 76 -4.82 -13.70 11.50
C ASP A 76 -4.69 -14.55 10.23
N ASN A 77 -5.77 -15.23 9.83
CA ASN A 77 -5.78 -16.09 8.66
C ASN A 77 -6.15 -15.27 7.43
N PHE A 78 -5.16 -14.98 6.59
CA PHE A 78 -5.36 -14.20 5.38
C PHE A 78 -6.34 -14.86 4.38
N LEU A 79 -6.51 -16.18 4.42
CA LEU A 79 -7.43 -16.90 3.52
C LEU A 79 -8.90 -16.55 3.80
N THR A 80 -9.24 -16.27 5.05
CA THR A 80 -10.62 -15.97 5.48
C THR A 80 -10.84 -14.49 5.79
N ALA A 81 -9.78 -13.71 5.95
CA ALA A 81 -9.83 -12.29 6.34
C ALA A 81 -10.18 -11.37 5.17
N LEU A 82 -11.37 -11.52 4.60
CA LEU A 82 -11.87 -10.62 3.55
C LEU A 82 -12.01 -9.19 4.10
N GLY A 83 -11.67 -8.18 3.28
CA GLY A 83 -11.69 -6.78 3.70
C GLY A 83 -10.47 -6.34 4.53
N HIS A 84 -9.45 -7.21 4.62
CA HIS A 84 -8.15 -6.89 5.25
C HIS A 84 -7.00 -7.28 4.34
N GLU A 85 -5.96 -6.44 4.32
CA GLU A 85 -4.73 -6.68 3.56
C GLU A 85 -3.51 -6.99 4.44
N SER A 86 -3.70 -6.93 5.77
CA SER A 86 -2.78 -7.43 6.79
C SER A 86 -3.50 -7.58 8.13
N SER A 87 -2.82 -8.10 9.14
CA SER A 87 -3.37 -8.39 10.48
C SER A 87 -3.71 -7.15 11.31
N SER A 88 -3.37 -5.93 10.87
CA SER A 88 -3.58 -4.72 11.65
C SER A 88 -3.65 -3.47 10.77
N ILE A 89 -4.19 -2.37 11.31
CA ILE A 89 -4.13 -1.07 10.64
C ILE A 89 -2.67 -0.61 10.51
N LYS A 90 -2.27 -0.24 9.29
CA LYS A 90 -0.92 0.21 8.94
C LYS A 90 -0.81 1.72 8.83
N THR A 91 -1.90 2.41 8.45
CA THR A 91 -1.91 3.87 8.41
C THR A 91 -1.64 4.46 9.80
N GLN A 92 -0.92 5.58 9.87
CA GLN A 92 -0.68 6.31 11.13
C GLN A 92 -1.96 6.90 11.69
N GLY A 93 -2.82 7.40 10.83
CA GLY A 93 -4.11 7.95 11.15
C GLY A 93 -4.95 8.15 9.91
N ILE A 94 -6.21 8.56 10.08
CA ILE A 94 -7.09 8.89 8.96
C ILE A 94 -7.70 10.28 9.10
N ILE A 95 -8.03 10.87 7.95
CA ILE A 95 -8.75 12.14 7.85
C ILE A 95 -9.96 11.93 6.97
N VAL A 96 -11.12 12.31 7.48
CA VAL A 96 -12.42 12.15 6.81
C VAL A 96 -13.26 13.42 6.90
N SER A 97 -14.16 13.61 5.95
CA SER A 97 -15.20 14.65 6.08
C SER A 97 -16.22 14.29 7.12
N GLU A 98 -16.63 13.04 7.17
CA GLU A 98 -17.62 12.49 8.09
C GLU A 98 -17.31 11.03 8.39
N ILE A 99 -17.69 10.53 9.56
CA ILE A 99 -17.62 9.11 9.93
C ILE A 99 -19.00 8.64 10.38
N PHE A 100 -19.34 7.40 10.04
CA PHE A 100 -20.60 6.77 10.45
C PHE A 100 -20.36 5.96 11.72
N ASP A 101 -21.15 6.24 12.76
CA ASP A 101 -21.07 5.57 14.07
C ASP A 101 -21.71 4.18 14.05
N GLU A 102 -22.64 3.96 13.11
CA GLU A 102 -23.36 2.70 12.93
C GLU A 102 -23.17 2.19 11.51
N SER A 103 -23.10 0.89 11.38
CA SER A 103 -22.95 0.22 10.08
C SER A 103 -24.02 -0.84 9.91
N TYR A 104 -24.66 -0.87 8.74
CA TYR A 104 -25.81 -1.73 8.43
C TYR A 104 -25.52 -2.77 7.35
N HIS A 105 -24.27 -2.95 6.96
CA HIS A 105 -23.91 -3.94 5.96
C HIS A 105 -23.84 -5.35 6.58
N TYR A 106 -24.33 -6.38 5.86
CA TYR A 106 -24.37 -7.76 6.34
C TYR A 106 -23.00 -8.33 6.74
N GLY A 107 -21.92 -7.84 6.13
CA GLY A 107 -20.52 -8.23 6.45
C GLY A 107 -19.89 -7.40 7.58
N SER A 108 -20.63 -6.42 8.15
CA SER A 108 -20.12 -5.59 9.24
C SER A 108 -20.13 -6.38 10.55
N MET A 109 -18.97 -6.45 11.20
CA MET A 109 -18.85 -7.05 12.53
C MET A 109 -18.62 -6.01 13.61
N ILE A 110 -17.91 -4.94 13.29
CA ILE A 110 -17.66 -3.82 14.21
C ILE A 110 -17.71 -2.48 13.46
N PRO A 111 -18.09 -1.37 14.13
CA PRO A 111 -17.94 -0.04 13.58
C PRO A 111 -16.48 0.31 13.31
N LEU A 112 -16.22 1.12 12.29
CA LEU A 112 -14.86 1.54 11.93
C LEU A 112 -14.13 2.22 13.09
N GLU A 113 -14.81 3.11 13.82
CA GLU A 113 -14.21 3.82 14.94
C GLU A 113 -13.80 2.89 16.08
N GLN A 114 -14.60 1.85 16.36
CA GLN A 114 -14.23 0.83 17.35
C GLN A 114 -12.96 0.10 16.95
N TRP A 115 -12.84 -0.34 15.68
CA TRP A 115 -11.62 -0.95 15.16
C TRP A 115 -10.40 -0.04 15.29
N MET A 116 -10.56 1.27 15.00
CA MET A 116 -9.50 2.25 15.19
C MET A 116 -9.09 2.38 16.66
N ILE A 117 -10.04 2.38 17.61
CA ILE A 117 -9.75 2.43 19.05
C ILE A 117 -8.98 1.19 19.50
N GLU A 118 -9.42 0.00 19.12
CA GLU A 118 -8.79 -1.28 19.46
C GLU A 118 -7.35 -1.35 18.91
N GLN A 119 -7.12 -0.83 17.70
CA GLN A 119 -5.82 -0.78 17.04
C GLN A 119 -4.99 0.47 17.41
N LYS A 120 -5.49 1.31 18.32
CA LYS A 120 -4.84 2.56 18.77
C LYS A 120 -4.51 3.51 17.62
N VAL A 121 -5.45 3.71 16.70
CA VAL A 121 -5.30 4.60 15.55
C VAL A 121 -6.13 5.87 15.74
N PRO A 122 -5.50 7.05 15.84
CA PRO A 122 -6.20 8.33 15.83
C PRO A 122 -6.74 8.70 14.46
N GLY A 123 -7.74 9.57 14.45
CA GLY A 123 -8.22 10.20 13.23
C GLY A 123 -8.91 11.53 13.51
N ILE A 124 -9.24 12.26 12.47
CA ILE A 124 -9.98 13.52 12.56
C ILE A 124 -11.09 13.56 11.52
N ALA A 125 -12.29 13.91 11.95
CA ALA A 125 -13.47 14.14 11.11
C ALA A 125 -13.87 15.61 11.09
N GLY A 126 -14.70 16.00 10.13
CA GLY A 126 -15.16 17.39 9.93
C GLY A 126 -14.21 18.24 9.10
N ILE A 127 -13.31 17.61 8.34
CA ILE A 127 -12.34 18.29 7.49
C ILE A 127 -12.87 18.37 6.04
N ASP A 128 -12.67 19.48 5.36
CA ASP A 128 -12.85 19.55 3.91
C ASP A 128 -11.75 18.73 3.22
N THR A 129 -12.04 17.45 3.04
CA THR A 129 -11.08 16.49 2.45
C THR A 129 -10.80 16.76 0.99
N ARG A 130 -11.71 17.39 0.24
CA ARG A 130 -11.49 17.76 -1.16
C ARG A 130 -10.47 18.89 -1.27
N TYR A 131 -10.61 19.92 -0.45
CA TYR A 131 -9.64 21.01 -0.36
C TYR A 131 -8.27 20.49 0.11
N LEU A 132 -8.25 19.59 1.11
CA LEU A 132 -7.02 18.99 1.61
C LEU A 132 -6.33 18.14 0.53
N VAL A 133 -7.06 17.35 -0.26
CA VAL A 133 -6.50 16.59 -1.40
C VAL A 133 -5.88 17.52 -2.45
N GLN A 134 -6.53 18.65 -2.76
CA GLN A 134 -5.94 19.65 -3.66
C GLN A 134 -4.65 20.24 -3.07
N THR A 135 -4.62 20.51 -1.76
CA THR A 135 -3.43 21.00 -1.07
C THR A 135 -2.29 19.99 -1.16
N ILE A 136 -2.55 18.68 -0.90
CA ILE A 136 -1.55 17.60 -1.01
C ILE A 136 -1.01 17.51 -2.44
N ARG A 137 -1.87 17.61 -3.46
CA ARG A 137 -1.45 17.56 -4.87
C ARG A 137 -0.56 18.72 -5.28
N ASN A 138 -0.80 19.90 -4.71
CA ASN A 138 -0.06 21.11 -5.03
C ASN A 138 1.21 21.30 -4.18
N THR A 139 1.36 20.53 -3.10
CA THR A 139 2.49 20.64 -2.18
C THR A 139 3.30 19.34 -2.20
N ARG A 140 4.55 19.40 -2.67
CA ARG A 140 5.45 18.24 -2.61
C ARG A 140 5.80 17.92 -1.15
N ASN A 141 5.73 16.64 -0.77
CA ASN A 141 6.15 16.16 0.56
C ASN A 141 5.44 16.92 1.69
N LEU A 142 4.13 16.82 1.77
CA LEU A 142 3.34 17.41 2.84
C LEU A 142 3.25 16.41 4.01
N PHE A 143 3.54 16.90 5.21
CA PHE A 143 3.43 16.13 6.47
C PHE A 143 2.39 16.78 7.37
N GLY A 144 1.83 16.00 8.29
CA GLY A 144 0.82 16.51 9.21
C GLY A 144 0.89 15.88 10.60
N TRP A 145 0.30 16.59 11.56
CA TRP A 145 -0.02 16.11 12.89
C TRP A 145 -1.52 16.18 13.11
N ILE A 146 -2.11 15.08 13.59
CA ILE A 146 -3.45 15.10 14.21
C ILE A 146 -3.22 15.24 15.70
N VAL A 147 -3.71 16.33 16.30
CA VAL A 147 -3.50 16.67 17.72
C VAL A 147 -4.85 16.83 18.40
N PRO A 148 -5.34 15.85 19.18
CA PRO A 148 -6.53 16.00 20.00
C PRO A 148 -6.33 17.06 21.09
N GLU A 149 -7.40 17.75 21.48
CA GLU A 149 -7.40 18.73 22.55
C GLU A 149 -6.83 18.14 23.85
N GLY A 150 -5.86 18.83 24.47
CA GLY A 150 -5.17 18.37 25.68
C GLY A 150 -4.11 17.27 25.47
N CYS A 151 -3.95 16.75 24.25
CA CYS A 151 -2.84 15.84 23.95
C CYS A 151 -1.56 16.61 23.59
N LYS A 152 -0.42 16.02 23.94
CA LYS A 152 0.89 16.55 23.57
C LYS A 152 1.53 15.66 22.51
N LYS A 153 2.22 16.26 21.54
CA LYS A 153 2.91 15.56 20.44
C LYS A 153 3.97 14.58 20.98
N GLU A 154 4.64 14.94 22.07
CA GLU A 154 5.65 14.09 22.74
C GLU A 154 5.11 12.74 23.24
N ASN A 155 3.80 12.64 23.47
CA ASN A 155 3.12 11.44 23.95
C ASN A 155 2.53 10.61 22.82
N THR A 156 3.00 10.78 21.57
CA THR A 156 2.54 9.94 20.45
C THR A 156 2.81 8.46 20.71
N ILE A 157 1.79 7.65 20.53
CA ILE A 157 1.84 6.19 20.75
C ILE A 157 2.23 5.41 19.49
N ARG A 158 2.00 5.99 18.31
CA ARG A 158 2.38 5.41 17.02
C ARG A 158 3.73 6.00 16.59
N LYS A 159 4.76 5.66 17.36
CA LYS A 159 6.14 6.00 17.01
C LYS A 159 6.53 5.26 15.75
N PHE A 160 7.37 5.88 14.96
CA PHE A 160 7.97 5.23 13.81
C PHE A 160 9.00 4.20 14.32
N PRO A 161 8.80 2.90 14.13
CA PRO A 161 9.68 1.87 14.71
C PRO A 161 11.11 1.90 14.14
N PHE A 162 11.33 2.70 13.09
CA PHE A 162 12.62 2.89 12.42
C PHE A 162 13.35 4.17 12.86
N ILE A 163 12.81 4.91 13.85
CA ILE A 163 13.45 6.13 14.40
C ILE A 163 13.68 5.92 15.89
N GLU A 164 14.95 5.81 16.27
CA GLU A 164 15.36 5.61 17.67
C GLU A 164 15.13 6.86 18.52
N ASN A 165 15.33 8.07 17.97
CA ASN A 165 15.25 9.34 18.67
C ASN A 165 14.24 10.27 17.99
N PHE A 166 12.94 9.99 18.17
CA PHE A 166 11.88 10.87 17.68
C PHE A 166 11.80 12.15 18.55
N THR A 167 12.16 13.30 17.97
CA THR A 167 12.05 14.58 18.64
C THR A 167 10.65 15.18 18.46
N LYS A 168 10.18 15.87 19.50
CA LYS A 168 8.77 16.20 19.79
C LYS A 168 8.01 17.01 18.71
N ASP A 169 8.68 17.72 17.82
CA ASP A 169 8.05 18.64 16.87
C ASP A 169 8.45 18.39 15.40
N GLU A 170 9.20 17.33 15.13
CA GLU A 170 9.66 17.04 13.77
C GLU A 170 8.62 16.30 12.96
N TYR A 171 8.51 16.70 11.71
CA TYR A 171 7.80 15.93 10.69
C TYR A 171 8.75 14.85 10.14
N VAL A 172 8.32 13.60 10.27
CA VAL A 172 9.09 12.47 9.79
C VAL A 172 8.75 12.17 8.34
N ASP A 173 9.78 12.15 7.50
CA ASP A 173 9.66 11.67 6.12
C ASP A 173 9.95 10.16 6.08
N PRO A 174 8.92 9.29 5.96
CA PRO A 174 9.11 7.86 5.95
C PRO A 174 9.89 7.38 4.72
N SER A 175 9.92 8.15 3.64
CA SER A 175 10.65 7.79 2.42
C SER A 175 12.17 7.75 2.59
N LYS A 176 12.70 8.33 3.66
CA LYS A 176 14.15 8.33 3.96
C LYS A 176 14.65 7.03 4.59
N PHE A 177 13.76 6.12 4.94
CA PHE A 177 14.08 4.90 5.69
C PHE A 177 13.72 3.65 4.89
N ASN A 178 14.43 2.55 5.19
CA ASN A 178 13.97 1.25 4.77
C ASN A 178 12.80 0.81 5.67
N LEU A 179 11.60 0.77 5.10
CA LEU A 179 10.38 0.44 5.85
C LEU A 179 10.04 -1.06 5.83
N MET A 180 10.67 -1.84 4.97
CA MET A 180 10.38 -3.29 4.83
C MET A 180 10.56 -4.08 6.13
N PRO A 181 11.58 -3.82 6.97
CA PRO A 181 11.72 -4.51 8.26
C PRO A 181 10.52 -4.36 9.20
N THR A 182 9.68 -3.32 9.01
CA THR A 182 8.51 -3.07 9.86
C THR A 182 7.25 -3.79 9.41
N VAL A 183 7.20 -4.25 8.16
CA VAL A 183 6.01 -4.85 7.55
C VAL A 183 6.22 -6.28 7.08
N SER A 184 7.45 -6.66 6.78
CA SER A 184 7.81 -8.01 6.32
C SER A 184 7.63 -9.05 7.42
N THR A 185 7.27 -10.27 7.02
CA THR A 185 7.32 -11.44 7.92
C THR A 185 8.73 -11.60 8.51
N LYS A 186 8.79 -12.16 9.74
CA LYS A 186 10.08 -12.41 10.42
C LYS A 186 10.62 -13.81 10.18
N GLU A 187 9.80 -14.69 9.65
CA GLU A 187 10.12 -16.10 9.42
C GLU A 187 9.48 -16.55 8.11
N ARG A 188 10.03 -17.63 7.54
CA ARG A 188 9.45 -18.28 6.36
C ARG A 188 8.14 -18.97 6.73
N LYS A 189 7.12 -18.83 5.88
CA LYS A 189 5.81 -19.45 6.06
C LYS A 189 5.35 -20.09 4.77
N VAL A 190 4.81 -21.29 4.87
CA VAL A 190 4.31 -22.03 3.71
C VAL A 190 2.78 -22.09 3.77
N PHE A 191 2.14 -21.79 2.64
CA PHE A 191 0.70 -21.81 2.49
C PHE A 191 0.27 -22.51 1.19
N GLY A 192 -0.90 -23.12 1.20
CA GLY A 192 -1.40 -23.88 0.06
C GLY A 192 -0.70 -25.24 -0.11
N THR A 193 -1.28 -26.08 -0.96
CA THR A 193 -0.81 -27.46 -1.21
C THR A 193 -0.63 -27.75 -2.70
N GLY A 194 -0.58 -26.71 -3.53
CA GLY A 194 -0.43 -26.82 -4.98
C GLY A 194 0.92 -27.39 -5.38
N LYS A 195 0.99 -27.89 -6.63
CA LYS A 195 2.24 -28.44 -7.17
C LYS A 195 3.24 -27.36 -7.59
N LYS A 196 2.74 -26.19 -8.03
CA LYS A 196 3.56 -25.04 -8.44
C LYS A 196 4.00 -24.26 -7.21
N LYS A 197 5.31 -24.18 -6.97
CA LYS A 197 5.88 -23.49 -5.81
C LYS A 197 6.30 -22.07 -6.17
N VAL A 198 5.71 -21.08 -5.47
CA VAL A 198 6.03 -19.66 -5.65
C VAL A 198 6.69 -19.12 -4.39
N ALA A 199 7.91 -18.64 -4.50
CA ALA A 199 8.52 -17.84 -3.44
C ALA A 199 8.00 -16.41 -3.53
N VAL A 200 7.38 -15.92 -2.46
CA VAL A 200 6.90 -14.54 -2.34
C VAL A 200 7.81 -13.78 -1.40
N VAL A 201 8.57 -12.83 -1.95
CA VAL A 201 9.41 -11.93 -1.15
C VAL A 201 8.53 -10.87 -0.50
N ASP A 202 8.43 -10.92 0.83
CA ASP A 202 7.55 -10.06 1.60
C ASP A 202 8.16 -8.68 1.85
N CYS A 203 7.88 -7.74 0.96
CA CYS A 203 8.22 -6.33 1.13
C CYS A 203 7.12 -5.54 1.85
N GLY A 204 6.08 -6.19 2.32
CA GLY A 204 4.81 -5.65 2.81
C GLY A 204 3.65 -6.12 1.94
N VAL A 205 3.56 -7.42 1.74
CA VAL A 205 2.61 -8.05 0.84
C VAL A 205 1.17 -7.84 1.28
N LYS A 206 0.30 -7.44 0.36
CA LYS A 206 -1.15 -7.46 0.55
C LYS A 206 -1.66 -8.90 0.56
N TRP A 207 -2.46 -9.23 1.53
CA TRP A 207 -3.00 -10.57 1.71
C TRP A 207 -3.79 -11.08 0.50
N ASN A 208 -4.39 -10.17 -0.28
CA ASN A 208 -5.10 -10.60 -1.48
C ASN A 208 -4.19 -11.19 -2.57
N ILE A 209 -2.93 -10.77 -2.64
CA ILE A 209 -1.93 -11.41 -3.52
C ILE A 209 -1.76 -12.87 -3.12
N LEU A 210 -1.60 -13.14 -1.83
CA LEU A 210 -1.43 -14.50 -1.29
C LEU A 210 -2.69 -15.35 -1.54
N ARG A 211 -3.90 -14.79 -1.24
CA ARG A 211 -5.18 -15.45 -1.53
C ARG A 211 -5.27 -15.87 -2.99
N MET A 212 -5.01 -14.94 -3.91
CA MET A 212 -5.13 -15.20 -5.34
C MET A 212 -4.16 -16.26 -5.86
N LEU A 213 -2.96 -16.37 -5.29
CA LEU A 213 -2.01 -17.44 -5.64
C LEU A 213 -2.47 -18.80 -5.13
N VAL A 214 -2.93 -18.89 -3.88
CA VAL A 214 -3.45 -20.12 -3.28
C VAL A 214 -4.71 -20.59 -4.03
N ASP A 215 -5.66 -19.69 -4.31
CA ASP A 215 -6.90 -19.98 -5.04
C ASP A 215 -6.63 -20.50 -6.46
N ARG A 216 -5.48 -20.13 -7.04
CA ARG A 216 -5.03 -20.63 -8.36
C ARG A 216 -4.17 -21.89 -8.28
N GLY A 217 -4.16 -22.54 -7.12
CA GLY A 217 -3.51 -23.84 -6.92
C GLY A 217 -1.99 -23.77 -6.79
N CYS A 218 -1.44 -22.65 -6.28
CA CYS A 218 -0.03 -22.56 -5.92
C CYS A 218 0.21 -22.98 -4.48
N GLN A 219 1.40 -23.53 -4.21
CA GLN A 219 2.01 -23.51 -2.90
C GLN A 219 2.89 -22.26 -2.80
N ILE A 220 2.72 -21.47 -1.74
CA ILE A 220 3.46 -20.23 -1.52
C ILE A 220 4.48 -20.48 -0.41
N GLU A 221 5.73 -20.12 -0.63
CA GLU A 221 6.69 -19.88 0.43
C GLU A 221 6.86 -18.36 0.61
N LEU A 222 6.23 -17.79 1.63
CA LEU A 222 6.40 -16.40 2.02
C LEU A 222 7.72 -16.24 2.75
N VAL A 223 8.64 -15.45 2.19
CA VAL A 223 10.00 -15.26 2.74
C VAL A 223 10.23 -13.80 3.14
N PRO A 224 10.98 -13.55 4.24
CA PRO A 224 11.40 -12.20 4.61
C PRO A 224 12.08 -11.45 3.46
N TRP A 225 11.94 -10.12 3.46
CA TRP A 225 12.52 -9.25 2.43
C TRP A 225 14.04 -9.38 2.29
N ASP A 226 14.75 -9.76 3.35
CA ASP A 226 16.20 -9.90 3.44
C ASP A 226 16.72 -11.34 3.29
N THR A 227 15.85 -12.28 2.88
CA THR A 227 16.19 -13.68 2.67
C THR A 227 17.28 -13.84 1.59
N ASP A 228 18.23 -14.75 1.83
CA ASP A 228 19.12 -15.25 0.79
C ASP A 228 18.35 -16.16 -0.16
N PHE A 229 18.16 -15.71 -1.41
CA PHE A 229 17.37 -16.42 -2.42
C PHE A 229 17.97 -17.78 -2.83
N SER A 230 19.28 -17.98 -2.65
CA SER A 230 19.94 -19.26 -2.93
C SER A 230 19.46 -20.40 -2.03
N THR A 231 18.87 -20.06 -0.88
CA THR A 231 18.36 -21.01 0.12
C THR A 231 16.90 -21.38 -0.07
N VAL A 232 16.24 -20.88 -1.12
CA VAL A 232 14.80 -21.07 -1.38
C VAL A 232 14.60 -21.88 -2.65
N GLU A 233 13.86 -22.98 -2.54
CA GLU A 233 13.47 -23.80 -3.69
C GLU A 233 12.08 -23.40 -4.18
N ALA A 234 12.00 -22.77 -5.35
CA ALA A 234 10.74 -22.35 -5.97
C ALA A 234 10.79 -22.53 -7.50
N ASP A 235 9.61 -22.68 -8.12
CA ASP A 235 9.46 -22.70 -9.58
C ASP A 235 9.48 -21.30 -10.16
N GLY A 236 9.06 -20.28 -9.36
CA GLY A 236 9.13 -18.87 -9.72
C GLY A 236 9.06 -17.96 -8.52
N TRP A 237 9.22 -16.67 -8.75
CA TRP A 237 9.36 -15.64 -7.72
C TRP A 237 8.34 -14.51 -7.90
N LEU A 238 7.75 -14.06 -6.80
CA LEU A 238 6.97 -12.84 -6.76
C LEU A 238 7.63 -11.86 -5.79
N ILE A 239 8.01 -10.67 -6.29
CA ILE A 239 8.48 -9.56 -5.47
C ILE A 239 7.26 -8.70 -5.18
N SER A 240 6.85 -8.62 -3.92
CA SER A 240 5.57 -8.03 -3.54
C SER A 240 5.56 -6.51 -3.58
N ASN A 241 4.36 -5.94 -3.42
CA ASN A 241 4.18 -4.55 -3.07
C ASN A 241 4.77 -4.23 -1.68
N GLY A 242 4.88 -2.95 -1.36
CA GLY A 242 5.38 -2.50 -0.06
C GLY A 242 5.53 -0.99 0.03
N PRO A 243 5.92 -0.48 1.21
CA PRO A 243 6.05 0.94 1.49
C PRO A 243 7.41 1.52 1.10
N GLY A 244 7.47 2.84 1.03
CA GLY A 244 8.70 3.62 1.02
C GLY A 244 9.26 3.95 -0.36
N ASP A 245 10.50 4.40 -0.37
CA ASP A 245 11.26 4.71 -1.58
C ASP A 245 11.99 3.44 -2.05
N PRO A 246 11.80 3.00 -3.30
CA PRO A 246 12.46 1.79 -3.81
C PRO A 246 14.00 1.87 -3.82
N ARG A 247 14.57 3.06 -3.69
CA ARG A 247 16.03 3.27 -3.59
C ARG A 247 16.57 3.00 -2.18
N ASN A 248 15.69 2.92 -1.17
CA ASN A 248 16.03 2.67 0.24
C ASN A 248 15.67 1.23 0.67
N THR A 249 15.86 0.27 -0.22
CA THR A 249 15.51 -1.14 0.00
C THR A 249 16.70 -2.03 0.39
N GLY A 250 17.79 -1.44 0.88
CA GLY A 250 19.01 -2.16 1.22
C GLY A 250 19.55 -2.97 0.03
N ASP A 251 19.96 -4.19 0.29
CA ASP A 251 20.56 -5.07 -0.74
C ASP A 251 19.52 -5.80 -1.61
N LEU A 252 18.23 -5.55 -1.45
CA LEU A 252 17.18 -6.29 -2.18
C LEU A 252 17.30 -6.11 -3.69
N VAL A 253 17.63 -4.89 -4.15
CA VAL A 253 17.84 -4.63 -5.60
C VAL A 253 18.97 -5.51 -6.17
N GLU A 254 20.10 -5.64 -5.47
CA GLU A 254 21.22 -6.48 -5.92
C GLU A 254 20.85 -7.97 -5.88
N ARG A 255 20.12 -8.44 -4.86
CA ARG A 255 19.61 -9.83 -4.82
C ARG A 255 18.64 -10.13 -5.97
N VAL A 256 17.74 -9.19 -6.28
CA VAL A 256 16.84 -9.35 -7.45
C VAL A 256 17.63 -9.30 -8.76
N LYS A 257 18.68 -8.50 -8.87
CA LYS A 257 19.54 -8.47 -10.04
C LYS A 257 20.25 -9.82 -10.26
N GLU A 258 20.71 -10.48 -9.20
CA GLU A 258 21.24 -11.85 -9.29
C GLU A 258 20.15 -12.85 -9.71
N LEU A 259 18.94 -12.73 -9.16
CA LEU A 259 17.80 -13.57 -9.54
C LEU A 259 17.47 -13.45 -11.05
N LEU A 260 17.54 -12.25 -11.62
CA LEU A 260 17.26 -11.99 -13.04
C LEU A 260 18.34 -12.54 -13.99
N LYS A 261 19.49 -13.04 -13.50
CA LYS A 261 20.45 -13.78 -14.32
C LYS A 261 19.94 -15.18 -14.68
N GLY A 262 19.12 -15.78 -13.84
CA GLY A 262 18.45 -17.07 -14.06
C GLY A 262 17.34 -17.03 -15.11
N ASP A 263 16.55 -18.09 -15.18
CA ASP A 263 15.47 -18.26 -16.16
C ASP A 263 14.11 -18.60 -15.52
N LYS A 264 14.03 -18.69 -14.17
CA LYS A 264 12.78 -18.93 -13.47
C LYS A 264 11.87 -17.69 -13.59
N PRO A 265 10.56 -17.87 -13.77
CA PRO A 265 9.60 -16.76 -13.86
C PRO A 265 9.68 -15.81 -12.67
N VAL A 266 9.64 -14.50 -12.96
CA VAL A 266 9.64 -13.44 -11.94
C VAL A 266 8.51 -12.47 -12.22
N LEU A 267 7.67 -12.21 -11.22
CA LEU A 267 6.64 -11.17 -11.23
C LEU A 267 6.92 -10.12 -10.15
N GLY A 268 6.90 -8.84 -10.51
CA GLY A 268 6.95 -7.72 -9.55
C GLY A 268 5.63 -6.95 -9.51
N ILE A 269 5.15 -6.63 -8.31
CA ILE A 269 3.93 -5.83 -8.11
C ILE A 269 4.27 -4.56 -7.33
N CYS A 270 3.90 -3.40 -7.85
CA CYS A 270 4.05 -2.07 -7.26
C CYS A 270 5.52 -1.80 -6.83
N LEU A 271 5.88 -1.88 -5.56
CA LEU A 271 7.28 -1.78 -5.12
C LEU A 271 8.15 -2.83 -5.81
N GLY A 272 7.66 -4.06 -5.98
CA GLY A 272 8.37 -5.12 -6.70
C GLY A 272 8.64 -4.79 -8.17
N HIS A 273 7.73 -4.08 -8.84
CA HIS A 273 7.98 -3.55 -10.18
C HIS A 273 9.13 -2.54 -10.18
N GLN A 274 9.15 -1.64 -9.21
CA GLN A 274 10.20 -0.63 -9.08
C GLN A 274 11.56 -1.27 -8.77
N ILE A 275 11.59 -2.28 -7.91
CA ILE A 275 12.80 -3.05 -7.57
C ILE A 275 13.34 -3.80 -8.80
N ILE A 276 12.47 -4.50 -9.56
CA ILE A 276 12.86 -5.18 -10.81
C ILE A 276 13.39 -4.17 -11.83
N SER A 277 12.74 -3.00 -11.93
CA SER A 277 13.20 -1.94 -12.84
C SER A 277 14.58 -1.41 -12.46
N LEU A 278 14.84 -1.16 -11.17
CA LEU A 278 16.18 -0.79 -10.69
C LEU A 278 17.21 -1.89 -10.95
N ALA A 279 16.87 -3.15 -10.67
CA ALA A 279 17.73 -4.31 -10.90
C ALA A 279 18.07 -4.51 -12.39
N SER A 280 17.15 -4.11 -13.30
CA SER A 280 17.39 -4.10 -14.74
C SER A 280 18.18 -2.88 -15.25
N GLY A 281 18.52 -1.93 -14.38
CA GLY A 281 19.28 -0.72 -14.70
C GLY A 281 18.44 0.52 -15.03
N ALA A 282 17.12 0.44 -14.92
CA ALA A 282 16.26 1.62 -15.08
C ALA A 282 16.38 2.57 -13.88
N LYS A 283 15.94 3.82 -14.05
CA LYS A 283 15.90 4.84 -13.00
C LYS A 283 14.48 5.05 -12.51
N ILE A 284 14.35 5.41 -11.23
CA ILE A 284 13.09 5.74 -10.60
C ILE A 284 13.01 7.24 -10.31
N LYS A 285 11.85 7.83 -10.58
CA LYS A 285 11.53 9.24 -10.29
C LYS A 285 10.40 9.32 -9.26
N LYS A 286 10.49 10.26 -8.30
CA LYS A 286 9.36 10.62 -7.44
C LYS A 286 8.37 11.45 -8.25
N MET A 287 7.11 11.08 -8.22
CA MET A 287 6.03 11.79 -8.88
C MET A 287 5.72 13.11 -8.16
N PRO A 288 5.19 14.14 -8.84
CA PRO A 288 4.72 15.36 -8.18
C PRO A 288 3.65 15.07 -7.11
N TYR A 289 2.75 14.16 -7.40
CA TYR A 289 1.79 13.52 -6.50
C TYR A 289 1.60 12.06 -6.95
N GLY A 290 1.31 11.17 -6.00
CA GLY A 290 1.18 9.75 -6.32
C GLY A 290 -0.17 9.40 -6.96
N HIS A 291 -0.23 8.25 -7.61
CA HIS A 291 -1.49 7.62 -8.02
C HIS A 291 -2.07 6.85 -6.84
N ARG A 292 -3.25 7.27 -6.35
CA ARG A 292 -3.94 6.64 -5.22
C ARG A 292 -5.44 6.66 -5.47
N SER A 293 -5.91 5.66 -6.20
CA SER A 293 -7.31 5.48 -6.54
C SER A 293 -7.58 4.10 -7.13
N HIS A 294 -8.86 3.76 -7.28
CA HIS A 294 -9.29 2.49 -7.87
C HIS A 294 -9.73 2.62 -9.33
N ASN A 295 -9.50 3.76 -9.95
CA ASN A 295 -9.95 4.07 -11.31
C ASN A 295 -8.85 4.67 -12.18
N GLN A 296 -7.61 4.18 -12.05
CA GLN A 296 -6.51 4.55 -12.91
C GLN A 296 -6.54 3.74 -14.20
N PRO A 297 -6.77 4.39 -15.35
CA PRO A 297 -6.77 3.67 -16.63
C PRO A 297 -5.35 3.44 -17.13
N VAL A 298 -5.09 2.22 -17.60
CA VAL A 298 -3.82 1.85 -18.22
C VAL A 298 -4.05 1.22 -19.59
N PHE A 299 -3.15 1.45 -20.52
CA PHE A 299 -3.14 0.78 -21.82
C PHE A 299 -2.10 -0.33 -21.85
N ILE A 300 -2.45 -1.50 -22.42
CA ILE A 300 -1.47 -2.52 -22.78
C ILE A 300 -0.74 -2.09 -24.07
N ILE A 301 0.57 -2.27 -24.10
CA ILE A 301 1.43 -1.90 -25.24
C ILE A 301 2.09 -3.18 -25.81
N PRO A 302 2.04 -3.40 -27.14
CA PRO A 302 1.24 -2.71 -28.15
C PRO A 302 -0.24 -3.16 -28.10
N GLY A 303 -1.17 -2.37 -28.66
CA GLY A 303 -2.55 -2.80 -28.84
C GLY A 303 -3.61 -1.90 -28.23
N GLN A 304 -3.24 -0.97 -27.34
CA GLN A 304 -4.10 0.08 -26.77
C GLN A 304 -5.40 -0.38 -26.11
N LYS A 305 -5.51 -1.68 -25.74
CA LYS A 305 -6.60 -2.13 -24.89
C LYS A 305 -6.46 -1.50 -23.52
N ALA A 306 -7.51 -0.83 -23.06
CA ALA A 306 -7.56 -0.19 -21.76
C ALA A 306 -8.04 -1.13 -20.66
N PHE A 307 -7.49 -0.96 -19.47
CA PHE A 307 -7.92 -1.62 -18.24
C PHE A 307 -8.02 -0.59 -17.11
N MET A 308 -9.01 -0.75 -16.25
CA MET A 308 -9.06 0.01 -14.99
C MET A 308 -8.24 -0.69 -13.93
N THR A 309 -7.47 0.10 -13.15
CA THR A 309 -6.56 -0.45 -12.14
C THR A 309 -6.68 0.27 -10.81
N SER A 310 -6.38 -0.46 -9.74
CA SER A 310 -6.14 0.08 -8.41
C SER A 310 -4.66 0.44 -8.27
N GLN A 311 -4.37 1.64 -7.78
CA GLN A 311 -3.00 2.13 -7.63
C GLN A 311 -2.78 2.83 -6.29
N ASN A 312 -1.60 2.64 -5.72
CA ASN A 312 -1.11 3.31 -4.52
C ASN A 312 0.41 3.43 -4.57
N HIS A 313 0.94 4.42 -5.30
CA HIS A 313 2.38 4.65 -5.40
C HIS A 313 2.73 6.12 -5.58
N SER A 314 3.94 6.51 -5.14
CA SER A 314 4.53 7.86 -5.27
C SER A 314 5.71 7.91 -6.23
N TYR A 315 6.16 6.78 -6.72
CA TYR A 315 7.34 6.65 -7.57
C TYR A 315 6.97 5.97 -8.87
N MET A 316 7.70 6.30 -9.94
CA MET A 316 7.51 5.72 -11.27
C MET A 316 8.85 5.46 -11.94
N VAL A 317 8.87 4.52 -12.86
CA VAL A 317 10.03 4.23 -13.71
C VAL A 317 10.20 5.34 -14.74
N ASP A 318 11.44 5.79 -14.96
CA ASP A 318 11.77 6.70 -16.05
C ASP A 318 11.78 5.95 -17.39
N PRO A 319 10.81 6.19 -18.30
CA PRO A 319 10.69 5.44 -19.55
C PRO A 319 11.94 5.53 -20.44
N ALA A 320 12.70 6.63 -20.37
CA ALA A 320 13.93 6.82 -21.13
C ALA A 320 15.08 5.89 -20.69
N THR A 321 14.95 5.23 -19.57
CA THR A 321 16.00 4.39 -18.95
C THR A 321 15.69 2.90 -18.95
N ILE A 322 14.59 2.48 -19.54
CA ILE A 322 14.23 1.06 -19.68
C ILE A 322 15.31 0.39 -20.56
N ALA A 323 15.92 -0.68 -20.03
CA ALA A 323 16.99 -1.40 -20.70
C ALA A 323 16.51 -2.04 -22.03
N LYS A 324 17.42 -2.21 -22.99
CA LYS A 324 17.09 -2.65 -24.37
C LYS A 324 16.45 -4.02 -24.48
N ASP A 325 16.72 -4.91 -23.54
CA ASP A 325 16.15 -6.26 -23.42
C ASP A 325 14.78 -6.30 -22.73
N TRP A 326 14.32 -5.17 -22.22
CA TRP A 326 12.97 -4.97 -21.69
C TRP A 326 12.11 -4.15 -22.65
N SER A 327 10.81 -4.30 -22.52
CA SER A 327 9.80 -3.54 -23.26
C SER A 327 8.77 -2.95 -22.31
N LEU A 328 8.26 -1.77 -22.65
CA LEU A 328 7.06 -1.22 -22.03
C LEU A 328 5.90 -2.18 -22.28
N TRP A 329 5.21 -2.57 -21.20
CA TRP A 329 4.07 -3.48 -21.26
C TRP A 329 2.75 -2.78 -20.97
N PHE A 330 2.76 -1.88 -19.96
CA PHE A 330 1.61 -1.04 -19.64
C PHE A 330 2.04 0.42 -19.50
N GLU A 331 1.15 1.32 -19.95
CA GLU A 331 1.31 2.77 -19.87
C GLU A 331 0.05 3.39 -19.25
N ASN A 332 0.20 4.35 -18.34
CA ASN A 332 -0.92 5.10 -17.78
C ASN A 332 -1.56 5.98 -18.86
N ALA A 333 -2.89 5.93 -18.94
CA ALA A 333 -3.62 6.68 -19.97
C ALA A 333 -3.60 8.20 -19.72
N ASN A 334 -3.44 8.65 -18.46
CA ASN A 334 -3.53 10.06 -18.08
C ASN A 334 -2.21 10.80 -18.25
N ASP A 335 -1.09 10.22 -17.76
CA ASP A 335 0.20 10.91 -17.70
C ASP A 335 1.34 10.21 -18.45
N LYS A 336 1.03 9.10 -19.13
CA LYS A 336 2.00 8.31 -19.89
C LYS A 336 3.09 7.67 -19.02
N GLY A 337 2.84 7.54 -17.73
CA GLY A 337 3.73 6.85 -16.80
C GLY A 337 3.89 5.38 -17.14
N VAL A 338 5.07 4.82 -16.84
CA VAL A 338 5.33 3.38 -16.99
C VAL A 338 4.56 2.61 -15.92
N GLU A 339 3.62 1.80 -16.37
CA GLU A 339 2.75 0.98 -15.51
C GLU A 339 3.09 -0.52 -15.56
N GLY A 340 4.03 -0.90 -16.38
CA GLY A 340 4.54 -2.26 -16.44
C GLY A 340 5.64 -2.43 -17.47
N ILE A 341 6.56 -3.34 -17.19
CA ILE A 341 7.61 -3.77 -18.10
C ILE A 341 7.67 -5.28 -18.18
N LYS A 342 8.13 -5.79 -19.33
CA LYS A 342 8.28 -7.21 -19.61
C LYS A 342 9.60 -7.46 -20.33
N HIS A 343 10.33 -8.50 -19.91
CA HIS A 343 11.54 -8.90 -20.61
C HIS A 343 11.20 -9.56 -21.96
N LYS A 344 11.97 -9.27 -23.00
CA LYS A 344 11.67 -9.68 -24.38
C LYS A 344 11.77 -11.18 -24.62
N THR A 345 12.64 -11.87 -23.88
CA THR A 345 12.96 -13.30 -24.08
C THR A 345 12.82 -14.15 -22.83
N LYS A 346 13.05 -13.58 -21.64
CA LYS A 346 12.93 -14.31 -20.36
C LYS A 346 11.53 -14.14 -19.75
N PRO A 347 11.09 -15.05 -18.87
CA PRO A 347 9.77 -15.02 -18.26
C PRO A 347 9.66 -13.99 -17.10
N PHE A 348 10.19 -12.78 -17.30
CA PHE A 348 10.18 -11.71 -16.32
C PHE A 348 9.15 -10.66 -16.69
N MET A 349 8.34 -10.27 -15.74
CA MET A 349 7.30 -9.25 -15.90
C MET A 349 7.08 -8.47 -14.62
N SER A 350 6.59 -7.25 -14.74
CA SER A 350 6.22 -6.47 -13.57
C SER A 350 5.18 -5.41 -13.90
N VAL A 351 4.33 -5.07 -12.91
CA VAL A 351 3.29 -4.06 -13.02
C VAL A 351 3.31 -3.11 -11.84
N GLN A 352 3.12 -1.82 -12.11
CA GLN A 352 3.12 -0.77 -11.09
C GLN A 352 1.79 -0.74 -10.31
N PHE A 353 0.69 -1.03 -10.98
CA PHE A 353 -0.63 -1.14 -10.38
C PHE A 353 -0.81 -2.47 -9.62
N HIS A 354 -1.93 -2.59 -8.92
CA HIS A 354 -2.31 -3.76 -8.13
C HIS A 354 -3.27 -4.68 -8.89
N PRO A 355 -2.78 -5.76 -9.56
CA PRO A 355 -3.64 -6.68 -10.31
C PRO A 355 -4.55 -7.52 -9.40
N GLU A 356 -4.21 -7.62 -8.11
CA GLU A 356 -5.00 -8.26 -7.07
C GLU A 356 -6.17 -7.39 -6.61
N ALA A 357 -6.21 -6.10 -6.97
CA ALA A 357 -7.19 -5.13 -6.49
C ALA A 357 -7.29 -5.09 -4.94
N SER A 358 -8.44 -5.38 -4.37
CA SER A 358 -8.78 -5.42 -2.94
C SER A 358 -8.34 -4.14 -2.18
N SER A 359 -9.07 -3.10 -2.37
CA SER A 359 -10.28 -2.88 -3.18
C SER A 359 -9.96 -2.41 -4.60
N GLY A 360 -10.96 -2.51 -5.48
CA GLY A 360 -10.87 -2.00 -6.85
C GLY A 360 -11.27 -3.01 -7.93
N PRO A 361 -11.07 -2.66 -9.21
CA PRO A 361 -11.45 -3.50 -10.34
C PRO A 361 -10.52 -4.71 -10.49
N ASN A 362 -11.09 -5.84 -10.90
CA ASN A 362 -10.37 -7.10 -11.15
C ASN A 362 -9.94 -7.26 -12.61
N ASP A 363 -9.98 -6.22 -13.42
CA ASP A 363 -9.74 -6.23 -14.86
C ASP A 363 -8.37 -6.80 -15.25
N THR A 364 -7.40 -6.71 -14.34
CA THR A 364 -6.01 -7.12 -14.56
C THR A 364 -5.61 -8.38 -13.77
N ALA A 365 -6.55 -9.06 -13.10
CA ALA A 365 -6.30 -10.27 -12.31
C ALA A 365 -5.68 -11.43 -13.13
N TRP A 366 -5.84 -11.41 -14.47
CA TRP A 366 -5.25 -12.37 -15.40
C TRP A 366 -3.72 -12.34 -15.41
N ILE A 367 -3.08 -11.24 -14.97
CA ILE A 367 -1.60 -11.13 -14.89
C ILE A 367 -1.02 -12.19 -13.96
N LEU A 368 -1.66 -12.43 -12.80
CA LEU A 368 -1.26 -13.53 -11.91
C LEU A 368 -1.41 -14.90 -12.58
N THR A 369 -2.48 -15.10 -13.35
CA THR A 369 -2.67 -16.34 -14.12
C THR A 369 -1.60 -16.49 -15.21
N GLU A 370 -1.25 -15.40 -15.92
CA GLU A 370 -0.16 -15.42 -16.91
C GLU A 370 1.18 -15.79 -16.27
N PHE A 371 1.49 -15.24 -15.10
CA PHE A 371 2.70 -15.59 -14.33
C PHE A 371 2.70 -17.08 -13.96
N ILE A 372 1.61 -17.59 -13.37
CA ILE A 372 1.46 -18.98 -12.93
C ILE A 372 1.59 -19.96 -14.12
N ASN A 373 1.13 -19.58 -15.30
CA ASN A 373 1.26 -20.42 -16.50
C ASN A 373 2.70 -20.54 -17.02
N LYS A 374 3.62 -19.72 -16.54
CA LYS A 374 5.06 -19.77 -16.88
C LYS A 374 5.88 -20.62 -15.90
N LEU A 375 5.31 -21.00 -14.74
CA LEU A 375 5.91 -21.87 -13.72
C LEU A 375 6.09 -23.32 -14.20
#